data_56c2d7a6c6f52c1d405991494c387112
#
_entry.id   56c2d7a6c6f52c1d405991494c387112
#
_cell.length_a   1.000
_cell.length_b   1.000
_cell.length_c   1.000
_cell.angle_alpha   90.00
_cell.angle_beta   90.00
_cell.angle_gamma   90.00
#
_symmetry.space_group_name_H-M   'P 1'
#
loop_
_entity.id
_entity.type
_entity.pdbx_description
1 polymer ?
#
loop_
_entity_poly.entity_id
_entity_poly.type
_entity_poly.pdbx_seq_one_letter_code
_entity_poly.pdbx_strand_id
1 'polypeptide(L)'
;MFLRHNTVLVIIDVQGKLARIMQNSEHLFQQLGILIDGARILEIPIIWMEQLPHKLGETVDEVKSHLQGIAPLSKDVFSCCGEPSFNSKLESLKPSNILLAGIETHICIYQTAIDLINNNYHVEVVTDATSTRNPENKII
;
A
#
# COMPACT_ATOMS: atom_id res chain seq x y z
N MET A 1 7.68 -12.93 13.04
CA MET A 1 7.63 -11.71 13.86
C MET A 1 7.99 -10.50 13.00
N PHE A 2 7.22 -9.43 13.11
CA PHE A 2 7.46 -8.18 12.39
C PHE A 2 8.46 -7.33 13.16
N LEU A 3 9.68 -7.26 12.66
CA LEU A 3 10.76 -6.45 13.23
C LEU A 3 11.10 -5.34 12.23
N ARG A 4 11.51 -4.17 12.73
CA ARG A 4 11.81 -3.03 11.85
C ARG A 4 12.89 -3.32 10.81
N HIS A 5 13.85 -4.18 11.11
CA HIS A 5 14.96 -4.47 10.20
C HIS A 5 14.63 -5.50 9.10
N ASN A 6 13.46 -6.17 9.20
CA ASN A 6 13.05 -7.18 8.23
C ASN A 6 11.65 -6.93 7.66
N THR A 7 11.11 -5.74 7.83
CA THR A 7 9.75 -5.36 7.44
C THR A 7 9.78 -4.25 6.41
N VAL A 8 8.87 -4.30 5.44
CA VAL A 8 8.61 -3.24 4.46
C VAL A 8 7.13 -2.90 4.52
N LEU A 9 6.80 -1.61 4.43
CA LEU A 9 5.43 -1.12 4.28
C LEU A 9 5.18 -0.79 2.82
N VAL A 10 4.09 -1.29 2.26
CA VAL A 10 3.66 -0.98 0.88
C VAL A 10 2.35 -0.20 0.93
N ILE A 11 2.36 0.99 0.36
CA ILE A 11 1.18 1.86 0.24
C ILE A 11 0.66 1.74 -1.19
N ILE A 12 -0.61 1.35 -1.35
CA ILE A 12 -1.17 0.95 -2.64
C ILE A 12 -2.35 1.85 -3.05
N ASP A 13 -2.18 2.56 -4.16
CA ASP A 13 -3.23 3.12 -5.04
C ASP A 13 -4.22 4.09 -4.38
N VAL A 14 -3.81 4.90 -3.43
CA VAL A 14 -4.68 5.86 -2.73
C VAL A 14 -4.78 7.15 -3.54
N GLN A 15 -5.49 7.10 -4.67
CA GLN A 15 -5.40 8.10 -5.73
C GLN A 15 -6.73 8.79 -6.06
N GLY A 16 -6.63 10.09 -6.32
CA GLY A 16 -7.64 10.90 -6.97
C GLY A 16 -9.04 10.75 -6.43
N LYS A 17 -10.03 10.77 -7.32
CA LYS A 17 -11.43 10.62 -6.96
C LYS A 17 -11.75 9.24 -6.39
N LEU A 18 -11.06 8.20 -6.86
CA LEU A 18 -11.29 6.84 -6.39
C LEU A 18 -11.06 6.73 -4.88
N ALA A 19 -9.98 7.32 -4.38
CA ALA A 19 -9.69 7.30 -2.95
C ALA A 19 -10.79 8.00 -2.14
N ARG A 20 -11.35 9.07 -2.68
CA ARG A 20 -12.35 9.88 -1.95
C ARG A 20 -13.73 9.25 -1.86
N ILE A 21 -14.05 8.30 -2.73
CA ILE A 21 -15.33 7.56 -2.67
C ILE A 21 -15.25 6.26 -1.88
N MET A 22 -14.11 6.00 -1.25
CA MET A 22 -13.95 4.85 -0.35
C MET A 22 -14.78 5.04 0.92
N GLN A 23 -15.20 3.93 1.51
CA GLN A 23 -15.88 3.95 2.81
C GLN A 23 -14.96 4.58 3.86
N ASN A 24 -15.48 5.59 4.58
CA ASN A 24 -14.74 6.33 5.61
C ASN A 24 -13.39 6.87 5.10
N SER A 25 -13.40 7.52 3.94
CA SER A 25 -12.16 7.96 3.30
C SER A 25 -11.30 8.87 4.19
N GLU A 26 -11.91 9.79 4.95
CA GLU A 26 -11.16 10.67 5.85
C GLU A 26 -10.43 9.88 6.93
N HIS A 27 -11.11 8.90 7.53
CA HIS A 27 -10.50 8.01 8.53
C HIS A 27 -9.36 7.20 7.90
N LEU A 28 -9.57 6.69 6.68
CA LEU A 28 -8.53 5.98 5.91
C LEU A 28 -7.28 6.85 5.76
N PHE A 29 -7.45 8.11 5.34
CA PHE A 29 -6.32 9.01 5.11
C PHE A 29 -5.58 9.31 6.41
N GLN A 30 -6.30 9.48 7.52
CA GLN A 30 -5.70 9.68 8.83
C GLN A 30 -4.88 8.45 9.27
N GLN A 31 -5.44 7.27 9.12
CA GLN A 31 -4.76 6.03 9.50
C GLN A 31 -3.53 5.78 8.65
N LEU A 32 -3.62 6.06 7.36
CA LEU A 32 -2.47 5.96 6.46
C LEU A 32 -1.36 6.94 6.88
N GLY A 33 -1.71 8.17 7.21
CA GLY A 33 -0.73 9.15 7.69
C GLY A 33 -0.01 8.69 8.95
N ILE A 34 -0.76 8.19 9.92
CA ILE A 34 -0.20 7.67 11.17
C ILE A 34 0.74 6.49 10.91
N LEU A 35 0.30 5.57 10.05
CA LEU A 35 1.07 4.37 9.70
C LEU A 35 2.38 4.74 9.01
N ILE A 36 2.32 5.66 8.04
CA ILE A 36 3.49 6.11 7.30
C ILE A 36 4.48 6.81 8.24
N ASP A 37 3.99 7.73 9.07
CA ASP A 37 4.84 8.44 10.03
C ASP A 37 5.50 7.48 11.01
N GLY A 38 4.75 6.50 11.51
CA GLY A 38 5.30 5.46 12.39
C GLY A 38 6.39 4.64 11.72
N ALA A 39 6.16 4.24 10.47
CA ALA A 39 7.16 3.50 9.70
C ALA A 39 8.44 4.32 9.50
N ARG A 40 8.30 5.62 9.20
CA ARG A 40 9.46 6.50 9.01
C ARG A 40 10.24 6.68 10.31
N ILE A 41 9.57 6.84 11.43
CA ILE A 41 10.21 6.95 12.75
C ILE A 41 11.01 5.68 13.07
N LEU A 42 10.45 4.51 12.75
CA LEU A 42 11.09 3.22 12.99
C LEU A 42 12.09 2.83 11.90
N GLU A 43 12.26 3.69 10.90
CA GLU A 43 13.14 3.43 9.74
C GLU A 43 12.75 2.17 8.96
N ILE A 44 11.45 1.87 8.92
CA ILE A 44 10.89 0.81 8.07
C ILE A 44 10.78 1.36 6.65
N PRO A 45 11.40 0.70 5.65
CA PRO A 45 11.30 1.16 4.26
C PRO A 45 9.86 1.15 3.77
N ILE A 46 9.52 2.13 2.93
CA ILE A 46 8.18 2.29 2.36
C ILE A 46 8.29 2.19 0.85
N ILE A 47 7.47 1.33 0.24
CA ILE A 47 7.26 1.28 -1.20
C ILE A 47 5.91 1.93 -1.47
N TRP A 48 5.91 2.97 -2.29
CA TRP A 48 4.73 3.77 -2.62
C TRP A 48 4.31 3.46 -4.05
N MET A 49 3.09 2.90 -4.21
CA MET A 49 2.58 2.47 -5.51
C MET A 49 1.44 3.35 -5.99
N GLU A 50 1.40 3.58 -7.30
CA GLU A 50 0.28 4.24 -7.98
C GLU A 50 -0.16 3.41 -9.17
N GLN A 51 -1.48 3.26 -9.35
CA GLN A 51 -2.09 2.59 -10.49
C GLN A 51 -2.36 3.61 -11.58
N LEU A 52 -1.76 3.44 -12.77
CA LEU A 52 -2.05 4.28 -13.94
C LEU A 52 -2.27 5.75 -13.55
N PRO A 53 -1.26 6.44 -12.98
CA PRO A 53 -1.48 7.79 -12.42
C PRO A 53 -1.96 8.81 -13.47
N HIS A 54 -1.65 8.61 -14.74
CA HIS A 54 -2.15 9.46 -15.82
C HIS A 54 -3.65 9.31 -16.07
N LYS A 55 -4.29 8.24 -15.56
CA LYS A 55 -5.74 8.00 -15.65
C LYS A 55 -6.43 8.23 -14.32
N LEU A 56 -5.89 7.69 -13.24
CA LEU A 56 -6.51 7.72 -11.92
C LEU A 56 -6.10 8.93 -11.08
N GLY A 57 -5.10 9.68 -11.53
CA GLY A 57 -4.55 10.81 -10.80
C GLY A 57 -3.47 10.39 -9.81
N GLU A 58 -2.90 11.39 -9.16
CA GLU A 58 -1.87 11.18 -8.15
C GLU A 58 -2.47 10.75 -6.82
N THR A 59 -1.63 10.22 -5.95
CA THR A 59 -1.97 9.97 -4.55
C THR A 59 -2.53 11.23 -3.92
N VAL A 60 -3.59 11.10 -3.13
CA VAL A 60 -4.24 12.26 -2.49
C VAL A 60 -3.26 12.99 -1.57
N ASP A 61 -3.39 14.33 -1.50
CA ASP A 61 -2.45 15.16 -0.76
C ASP A 61 -2.36 14.80 0.72
N GLU A 62 -3.48 14.39 1.32
CA GLU A 62 -3.55 14.00 2.73
C GLU A 62 -2.63 12.82 3.06
N VAL A 63 -2.32 11.98 2.07
CA VAL A 63 -1.40 10.85 2.22
C VAL A 63 -0.02 11.22 1.66
N LYS A 64 0.00 11.83 0.50
CA LYS A 64 1.24 12.21 -0.20
C LYS A 64 2.15 13.10 0.66
N SER A 65 1.56 13.98 1.48
CA SER A 65 2.34 14.87 2.35
C SER A 65 3.21 14.13 3.37
N HIS A 66 2.87 12.89 3.69
CA HIS A 66 3.66 12.03 4.60
C HIS A 66 4.77 11.28 3.88
N LEU A 67 4.77 11.26 2.55
CA LEU A 67 5.67 10.46 1.72
C LEU A 67 6.84 11.27 1.12
N GLN A 68 7.16 12.42 1.68
CA GLN A 68 8.23 13.29 1.18
C GLN A 68 9.56 12.53 1.14
N GLY A 69 10.29 12.70 0.03
CA GLY A 69 11.58 12.03 -0.18
C GLY A 69 11.46 10.63 -0.73
N ILE A 70 10.24 10.12 -0.93
CA ILE A 70 9.99 8.80 -1.50
C ILE A 70 9.36 9.01 -2.88
N ALA A 71 9.81 8.27 -3.87
CA ALA A 71 9.25 8.34 -5.23
C ALA A 71 8.23 7.22 -5.42
N PRO A 72 7.07 7.51 -6.04
CA PRO A 72 6.10 6.47 -6.34
C PRO A 72 6.55 5.59 -7.50
N LEU A 73 6.16 4.32 -7.46
CA LEU A 73 6.29 3.39 -8.57
C LEU A 73 4.92 3.20 -9.20
N SER A 74 4.86 3.21 -10.53
CA SER A 74 3.61 3.06 -11.27
C SER A 74 3.40 1.62 -11.70
N LYS A 75 2.16 1.16 -11.70
CA LYS A 75 1.77 -0.14 -12.22
C LYS A 75 0.52 -0.02 -13.09
N ASP A 76 0.30 -1.00 -13.95
CA ASP A 76 -0.88 -1.06 -14.82
C ASP A 76 -1.71 -2.34 -14.60
N VAL A 77 -1.38 -3.10 -13.56
CA VAL A 77 -2.08 -4.32 -13.15
C VAL A 77 -2.50 -4.20 -11.69
N PHE A 78 -3.42 -5.05 -11.24
CA PHE A 78 -3.94 -4.95 -9.87
C PHE A 78 -2.89 -5.34 -8.82
N SER A 79 -2.26 -6.52 -8.99
CA SER A 79 -1.21 -6.94 -8.06
C SER A 79 0.08 -6.16 -8.30
N CYS A 80 0.69 -5.67 -7.25
CA CYS A 80 2.01 -5.04 -7.31
C CYS A 80 3.06 -6.02 -7.86
N CYS A 81 2.88 -7.31 -7.64
CA CYS A 81 3.83 -8.34 -8.10
C CYS A 81 3.87 -8.48 -9.62
N GLY A 82 2.89 -7.93 -10.34
CA GLY A 82 2.90 -7.87 -11.79
C GLY A 82 3.75 -6.72 -12.35
N GLU A 83 4.29 -5.87 -11.50
CA GLU A 83 5.11 -4.73 -11.92
C GLU A 83 6.58 -5.00 -11.61
N PRO A 84 7.45 -5.09 -12.64
CA PRO A 84 8.87 -5.40 -12.43
C PRO A 84 9.60 -4.44 -11.51
N SER A 85 9.28 -3.14 -11.54
CA SER A 85 9.94 -2.15 -10.67
C SER A 85 9.63 -2.39 -9.19
N PHE A 86 8.42 -2.85 -8.87
CA PHE A 86 8.05 -3.24 -7.52
C PHE A 86 8.90 -4.43 -7.07
N ASN A 87 8.97 -5.47 -7.89
CA ASN A 87 9.72 -6.67 -7.57
C ASN A 87 11.21 -6.38 -7.36
N SER A 88 11.79 -5.55 -8.22
CA SER A 88 13.19 -5.14 -8.09
C SER A 88 13.45 -4.39 -6.80
N LYS A 89 12.56 -3.46 -6.45
CA LYS A 89 12.67 -2.69 -5.20
C LYS A 89 12.57 -3.61 -3.99
N LEU A 90 11.58 -4.51 -4.00
CA LEU A 90 11.37 -5.45 -2.92
C LEU A 90 12.59 -6.35 -2.72
N GLU A 91 13.13 -6.91 -3.80
CA GLU A 91 14.33 -7.74 -3.74
C GLU A 91 15.53 -6.99 -3.18
N SER A 92 15.67 -5.71 -3.54
CA SER A 92 16.78 -4.89 -3.04
C SER A 92 16.72 -4.66 -1.53
N LEU A 93 15.51 -4.63 -0.96
CA LEU A 93 15.30 -4.41 0.47
C LEU A 93 15.39 -5.70 1.29
N LYS A 94 15.21 -6.84 0.67
CA LYS A 94 15.31 -8.19 1.27
C LYS A 94 14.47 -8.36 2.55
N PRO A 95 13.17 -8.00 2.55
CA PRO A 95 12.35 -8.17 3.72
C PRO A 95 11.92 -9.62 3.89
N SER A 96 11.59 -10.02 5.12
CA SER A 96 10.86 -11.25 5.39
C SER A 96 9.37 -10.98 5.52
N ASN A 97 9.02 -9.79 5.99
CA ASN A 97 7.65 -9.41 6.33
C ASN A 97 7.21 -8.17 5.56
N ILE A 98 5.96 -8.18 5.11
CA ILE A 98 5.40 -7.08 4.33
C ILE A 98 4.07 -6.67 4.95
N LEU A 99 3.94 -5.36 5.22
CA LEU A 99 2.69 -4.75 5.64
C LEU A 99 2.06 -4.08 4.43
N LEU A 100 0.78 -4.37 4.17
CA LEU A 100 0.03 -3.76 3.06
C LEU A 100 -1.02 -2.80 3.60
N ALA A 101 -1.13 -1.64 2.97
CA ALA A 101 -2.16 -0.64 3.25
C ALA A 101 -2.54 0.07 1.95
N GLY A 102 -3.74 0.63 1.92
CA GLY A 102 -4.26 1.34 0.75
C GLY A 102 -5.57 0.77 0.24
N ILE A 103 -5.82 0.83 -1.05
CA ILE A 103 -7.11 0.47 -1.65
C ILE A 103 -6.96 -0.37 -2.94
N GLU A 104 -8.00 -1.05 -3.39
CA GLU A 104 -9.14 -1.48 -2.57
C GLU A 104 -8.80 -2.80 -1.91
N THR A 105 -9.32 -3.03 -0.71
CA THR A 105 -9.00 -4.21 0.09
C THR A 105 -9.19 -5.53 -0.67
N HIS A 106 -10.26 -5.65 -1.44
CA HIS A 106 -10.61 -6.88 -2.16
C HIS A 106 -10.03 -6.97 -3.57
N ILE A 107 -9.30 -5.96 -4.03
CA ILE A 107 -8.72 -5.94 -5.39
C ILE A 107 -7.19 -5.88 -5.29
N CYS A 108 -6.60 -4.68 -5.34
CA CYS A 108 -5.15 -4.54 -5.38
C CYS A 108 -4.47 -5.08 -4.12
N ILE A 109 -5.06 -4.83 -2.95
CA ILE A 109 -4.54 -5.34 -1.68
C ILE A 109 -4.60 -6.87 -1.66
N TYR A 110 -5.77 -7.45 -1.95
CA TYR A 110 -5.98 -8.90 -1.94
C TYR A 110 -5.04 -9.61 -2.90
N GLN A 111 -5.00 -9.17 -4.15
CA GLN A 111 -4.18 -9.83 -5.18
C GLN A 111 -2.69 -9.71 -4.88
N THR A 112 -2.25 -8.55 -4.39
CA THR A 112 -0.86 -8.37 -3.97
C THR A 112 -0.51 -9.30 -2.80
N ALA A 113 -1.40 -9.41 -1.81
CA ALA A 113 -1.18 -10.26 -0.65
C ALA A 113 -1.02 -11.73 -1.07
N ILE A 114 -1.90 -12.23 -1.93
CA ILE A 114 -1.84 -13.62 -2.39
C ILE A 114 -0.53 -13.90 -3.15
N ASP A 115 -0.15 -13.01 -4.04
CA ASP A 115 1.08 -13.19 -4.82
C ASP A 115 2.32 -13.16 -3.93
N LEU A 116 2.36 -12.26 -2.95
CA LEU A 116 3.47 -12.18 -2.00
C LEU A 116 3.56 -13.42 -1.12
N ILE A 117 2.43 -13.95 -0.65
CA ILE A 117 2.40 -15.18 0.14
C ILE A 117 2.93 -16.34 -0.71
N ASN A 118 2.51 -16.41 -1.98
CA ASN A 118 3.00 -17.46 -2.89
C ASN A 118 4.50 -17.33 -3.19
N ASN A 119 5.06 -16.15 -2.99
CA ASN A 119 6.50 -15.91 -3.14
C ASN A 119 7.25 -16.02 -1.79
N ASN A 120 6.62 -16.65 -0.81
CA ASN A 120 7.20 -16.98 0.51
C ASN A 120 7.45 -15.78 1.43
N TYR A 121 6.77 -14.66 1.22
CA TYR A 121 6.78 -13.55 2.18
C TYR A 121 5.71 -13.76 3.24
N HIS A 122 5.99 -13.29 4.44
CA HIS A 122 4.95 -13.17 5.47
C HIS A 122 4.26 -11.82 5.28
N VAL A 123 2.93 -11.84 5.16
CA VAL A 123 2.14 -10.65 4.79
C VAL A 123 1.07 -10.38 5.84
N GLU A 124 0.95 -9.14 6.24
CA GLU A 124 -0.19 -8.66 7.01
C GLU A 124 -0.81 -7.44 6.36
N VAL A 125 -2.12 -7.36 6.42
CA VAL A 125 -2.88 -6.22 5.93
C VAL A 125 -3.27 -5.37 7.15
N VAL A 126 -2.96 -4.08 7.10
CA VAL A 126 -3.31 -3.15 8.16
C VAL A 126 -4.76 -2.74 7.95
N THR A 127 -5.67 -3.37 8.70
CA THR A 127 -7.12 -3.32 8.40
C THR A 127 -7.72 -1.93 8.51
N ASP A 128 -7.29 -1.11 9.45
CA ASP A 128 -7.80 0.26 9.60
C ASP A 128 -7.17 1.26 8.61
N ALA A 129 -6.17 0.81 7.85
CA ALA A 129 -5.55 1.58 6.78
C ALA A 129 -5.85 1.01 5.39
N THR A 130 -6.94 0.26 5.24
CA THR A 130 -7.49 -0.20 3.96
C THR A 130 -8.97 0.12 3.89
N SER A 131 -9.50 0.24 2.67
CA SER A 131 -10.93 0.48 2.47
C SER A 131 -11.42 -0.03 1.12
N THR A 132 -12.73 -0.02 0.96
CA THR A 132 -13.44 -0.37 -0.27
C THR A 132 -14.57 0.62 -0.49
N ARG A 133 -15.11 0.66 -1.70
CA ARG A 133 -16.31 1.47 -1.99
C ARG A 133 -17.55 0.87 -1.31
N ASN A 134 -17.62 -0.46 -1.27
CA ASN A 134 -18.68 -1.18 -0.57
C ASN A 134 -18.07 -1.88 0.64
N PRO A 135 -18.51 -1.54 1.88
CA PRO A 135 -17.88 -2.09 3.09
C PRO A 135 -17.96 -3.62 3.19
N GLU A 136 -18.94 -4.25 2.54
CA GLU A 136 -19.07 -5.71 2.52
C GLU A 136 -17.85 -6.39 1.87
N ASN A 137 -17.21 -5.71 0.92
CA ASN A 137 -16.05 -6.26 0.22
C ASN A 137 -14.79 -6.31 1.08
N LYS A 138 -14.80 -5.65 2.23
CA LYS A 138 -13.67 -5.67 3.17
C LYS A 138 -13.77 -6.85 4.16
N ILE A 139 -14.94 -7.43 4.29
CA ILE A 139 -15.17 -8.56 5.18
C ILE A 139 -14.78 -9.83 4.43
N ILE A 140 -13.68 -10.44 4.81
CA ILE A 140 -13.18 -11.67 4.20
C ILE A 140 -12.90 -12.70 5.29
#